data_416cc0a19506b6d72a2126dc57dbf2c4
#
_entry.id   416cc0a19506b6d72a2126dc57dbf2c4
#
_cell.length_a   1.000
_cell.length_b   1.000
_cell.length_c   1.000
_cell.angle_alpha   90.00
_cell.angle_beta   90.00
_cell.angle_gamma   90.00
#
_symmetry.space_group_name_H-M   'P 1'
#
loop_
_entity.id
_entity.type
_entity.pdbx_description
1 polymer ?
#
loop_
_entity_poly.entity_id
_entity_poly.type
_entity_poly.pdbx_seq_one_letter_code
_entity_poly.pdbx_strand_id
1 'polypeptide(L)'
;MDFRRINALPPYVLATIDGLKLEARRSGVDVIDLGFGNPDLPPSDLAVDKLCDAVRNPRNHRYSSSRGIPKLRLAITDLYRRRFGVELDPETQACTTIGAKEGFSHLMWVLLGPGDAAMVPSPSYPIHIWGPLFAGAEIRHVRLGPEQDFFDNLLESWEDSWPRPKVIVLSFPHNPTTACVDLAFMQRIIDFAREHDVFLVHDFAYADLGFDGYDPPSILQVPGADEVAVELYTLTKSFSMAGWRVGFLLGNAEVVAALAKLKSYLDYGTFQPIQIAATVAMNETPDFPLEVNAVYKRRRDALIGGLARAGWEVEAPQGTMFVWAPIPEPYEELGSLEFAKLLVREARVAASPGVGFGPGGEGFVRFALVENEQRIGQATLNLKRALTKLG
;
A
#
# COMPACT_ATOMS: atom_id res chain seq x y z
N MET A 1 -19.96 28.08 -5.12
CA MET A 1 -19.25 27.77 -3.87
C MET A 1 -17.82 27.41 -4.23
N ASP A 2 -16.80 27.99 -3.61
CA ASP A 2 -15.40 27.67 -3.89
C ASP A 2 -14.90 26.57 -2.91
N PHE A 3 -14.57 25.41 -3.46
CA PHE A 3 -14.08 24.26 -2.70
C PHE A 3 -12.54 24.22 -2.76
N ARG A 4 -11.87 25.23 -2.23
CA ARG A 4 -10.43 25.46 -2.34
C ARG A 4 -9.56 24.20 -2.20
N ARG A 5 -9.80 23.40 -1.15
CA ARG A 5 -9.04 22.16 -0.91
C ARG A 5 -9.29 21.09 -1.98
N ILE A 6 -10.52 21.00 -2.48
CA ILE A 6 -10.89 20.01 -3.51
C ILE A 6 -10.41 20.47 -4.88
N ASN A 7 -10.56 21.76 -5.19
CA ASN A 7 -10.11 22.33 -6.45
C ASN A 7 -8.58 22.30 -6.63
N ALA A 8 -7.82 22.20 -5.54
CA ALA A 8 -6.37 22.03 -5.56
C ALA A 8 -5.92 20.59 -5.90
N LEU A 9 -6.84 19.61 -5.86
CA LEU A 9 -6.50 18.24 -6.24
C LEU A 9 -6.42 18.14 -7.78
N PRO A 10 -5.36 17.49 -8.31
CA PRO A 10 -5.31 17.20 -9.73
C PRO A 10 -6.41 16.22 -10.12
N PRO A 11 -6.80 16.14 -11.40
CA PRO A 11 -7.67 15.10 -11.88
C PRO A 11 -7.14 13.72 -11.46
N TYR A 12 -8.02 12.90 -10.91
CA TYR A 12 -7.63 11.54 -10.51
C TYR A 12 -7.37 10.69 -11.75
N VAL A 13 -6.09 10.59 -12.14
CA VAL A 13 -5.66 9.99 -13.43
C VAL A 13 -6.19 8.57 -13.59
N LEU A 14 -6.27 7.79 -12.50
CA LEU A 14 -6.80 6.42 -12.54
C LEU A 14 -8.28 6.39 -12.95
N ALA A 15 -9.07 7.43 -12.67
CA ALA A 15 -10.47 7.52 -13.11
C ALA A 15 -10.59 7.59 -14.65
N THR A 16 -9.59 8.10 -15.35
CA THR A 16 -9.57 8.12 -16.82
C THR A 16 -9.53 6.70 -17.39
N ILE A 17 -8.69 5.83 -16.81
CA ILE A 17 -8.61 4.42 -17.22
C ILE A 17 -9.91 3.68 -16.85
N ASP A 18 -10.47 3.96 -15.67
CA ASP A 18 -11.76 3.38 -15.25
C ASP A 18 -12.90 3.77 -16.22
N GLY A 19 -12.92 5.02 -16.69
CA GLY A 19 -13.86 5.48 -17.71
C GLY A 19 -13.74 4.70 -19.02
N LEU A 20 -12.54 4.50 -19.53
CA LEU A 20 -12.28 3.71 -20.75
C LEU A 20 -12.67 2.24 -20.59
N LYS A 21 -12.36 1.62 -19.44
CA LYS A 21 -12.80 0.24 -19.13
C LYS A 21 -14.33 0.12 -19.16
N LEU A 22 -15.02 1.09 -18.55
CA LEU A 22 -16.48 1.09 -18.51
C LEU A 22 -17.10 1.24 -19.90
N GLU A 23 -16.55 2.13 -20.73
CA GLU A 23 -16.98 2.32 -22.12
C GLU A 23 -16.77 1.06 -22.94
N ALA A 24 -15.59 0.44 -22.87
CA ALA A 24 -15.29 -0.81 -23.56
C ALA A 24 -16.23 -1.94 -23.12
N ARG A 25 -16.48 -2.11 -21.82
CA ARG A 25 -17.42 -3.11 -21.30
C ARG A 25 -18.86 -2.87 -21.77
N ARG A 26 -19.31 -1.61 -21.83
CA ARG A 26 -20.64 -1.26 -22.38
C ARG A 26 -20.76 -1.58 -23.86
N SER A 27 -19.66 -1.55 -24.60
CA SER A 27 -19.59 -1.96 -26.02
C SER A 27 -19.39 -3.47 -26.21
N GLY A 28 -19.49 -4.28 -25.14
CA GLY A 28 -19.33 -5.73 -25.19
C GLY A 28 -17.89 -6.21 -25.31
N VAL A 29 -16.89 -5.33 -25.10
CA VAL A 29 -15.47 -5.69 -25.13
C VAL A 29 -15.02 -6.21 -23.77
N ASP A 30 -14.47 -7.42 -23.74
CA ASP A 30 -13.87 -8.00 -22.54
C ASP A 30 -12.48 -7.37 -22.31
N VAL A 31 -12.37 -6.52 -21.29
CA VAL A 31 -11.12 -5.89 -20.86
C VAL A 31 -10.61 -6.60 -19.63
N ILE A 32 -9.37 -7.11 -19.71
CA ILE A 32 -8.67 -7.73 -18.57
C ILE A 32 -8.09 -6.61 -17.70
N ASP A 33 -8.56 -6.51 -16.47
CA ASP A 33 -8.23 -5.40 -15.58
C ASP A 33 -7.05 -5.75 -14.66
N LEU A 34 -5.85 -5.39 -15.06
CA LEU A 34 -4.64 -5.44 -14.26
C LEU A 34 -4.24 -4.05 -13.72
N GLY A 35 -5.14 -3.06 -13.79
CA GLY A 35 -4.86 -1.69 -13.33
C GLY A 35 -5.17 -1.49 -11.85
N PHE A 36 -6.34 -1.90 -11.39
CA PHE A 36 -6.80 -1.65 -10.03
C PHE A 36 -6.34 -2.73 -9.06
N GLY A 37 -5.50 -2.37 -8.09
CA GLY A 37 -4.92 -3.29 -7.09
C GLY A 37 -5.90 -3.73 -5.99
N ASN A 38 -7.07 -4.24 -6.37
CA ASN A 38 -8.07 -4.78 -5.45
C ASN A 38 -7.87 -6.29 -5.30
N PRO A 39 -7.50 -6.80 -4.11
CA PRO A 39 -7.42 -8.25 -3.89
C PRO A 39 -8.69 -8.97 -4.30
N ASP A 40 -8.55 -10.04 -5.06
CA ASP A 40 -9.64 -10.86 -5.59
C ASP A 40 -9.83 -12.18 -4.82
N LEU A 41 -8.83 -12.58 -4.03
CA LEU A 41 -8.89 -13.78 -3.21
C LEU A 41 -9.86 -13.57 -2.05
N PRO A 42 -10.68 -14.59 -1.69
CA PRO A 42 -11.51 -14.53 -0.49
C PRO A 42 -10.64 -14.62 0.79
N PRO A 43 -11.13 -14.10 1.93
CA PRO A 43 -10.54 -14.40 3.23
C PRO A 43 -10.77 -15.88 3.59
N SER A 44 -10.13 -16.36 4.69
CA SER A 44 -10.34 -17.73 5.15
C SER A 44 -11.81 -17.99 5.53
N ASP A 45 -12.32 -19.19 5.23
CA ASP A 45 -13.69 -19.59 5.56
C ASP A 45 -13.97 -19.43 7.05
N LEU A 46 -13.01 -19.78 7.91
CA LEU A 46 -13.12 -19.63 9.36
C LEU A 46 -13.39 -18.19 9.78
N ALA A 47 -12.74 -17.20 9.14
CA ALA A 47 -12.99 -15.79 9.42
C ALA A 47 -14.38 -15.35 8.96
N VAL A 48 -14.86 -15.86 7.80
CA VAL A 48 -16.20 -15.59 7.26
C VAL A 48 -17.27 -16.17 8.19
N ASP A 49 -17.13 -17.42 8.60
CA ASP A 49 -18.06 -18.07 9.52
C ASP A 49 -18.13 -17.34 10.86
N LYS A 50 -16.96 -16.93 11.37
CA LYS A 50 -16.91 -16.15 12.62
C LYS A 50 -17.58 -14.80 12.49
N LEU A 51 -17.44 -14.12 11.35
CA LEU A 51 -18.18 -12.88 11.07
C LEU A 51 -19.69 -13.10 11.12
N CYS A 52 -20.17 -14.15 10.44
CA CYS A 52 -21.59 -14.52 10.41
C CYS A 52 -22.14 -14.80 11.82
N ASP A 53 -21.39 -15.53 12.64
CA ASP A 53 -21.76 -15.81 14.01
C ASP A 53 -21.77 -14.55 14.89
N ALA A 54 -20.74 -13.74 14.75
CA ALA A 54 -20.61 -12.51 15.53
C ALA A 54 -21.72 -11.50 15.22
N VAL A 55 -22.16 -11.40 13.95
CA VAL A 55 -23.27 -10.52 13.54
C VAL A 55 -24.60 -10.95 14.16
N ARG A 56 -24.83 -12.22 14.40
CA ARG A 56 -26.07 -12.73 15.03
C ARG A 56 -26.22 -12.33 16.50
N ASN A 57 -25.12 -11.94 17.16
CA ASN A 57 -25.18 -11.54 18.56
C ASN A 57 -25.58 -10.05 18.68
N PRO A 58 -26.77 -9.74 19.27
CA PRO A 58 -27.26 -8.36 19.37
C PRO A 58 -26.32 -7.40 20.14
N ARG A 59 -25.49 -7.93 21.03
CA ARG A 59 -24.54 -7.11 21.81
C ARG A 59 -23.44 -6.50 20.95
N ASN A 60 -23.13 -7.10 19.81
CA ASN A 60 -22.07 -6.67 18.90
C ASN A 60 -22.49 -5.52 17.96
N HIS A 61 -23.76 -5.08 18.02
CA HIS A 61 -24.28 -3.96 17.22
C HIS A 61 -24.16 -2.59 17.90
N ARG A 62 -23.59 -2.55 19.09
CA ARG A 62 -23.32 -1.30 19.80
C ARG A 62 -22.07 -0.63 19.24
N TYR A 63 -21.94 0.66 19.51
CA TYR A 63 -20.68 1.36 19.24
C TYR A 63 -19.51 0.62 19.88
N SER A 64 -18.42 0.46 19.11
CA SER A 64 -17.20 -0.16 19.57
C SER A 64 -16.23 0.89 20.14
N SER A 65 -15.10 0.42 20.66
CA SER A 65 -13.99 1.30 21.02
C SER A 65 -13.31 1.82 19.77
N SER A 66 -13.08 3.13 19.66
CA SER A 66 -12.38 3.77 18.55
C SER A 66 -10.95 3.26 18.35
N ARG A 67 -10.30 2.81 19.44
CA ARG A 67 -8.96 2.20 19.38
C ARG A 67 -8.96 0.68 19.12
N GLY A 68 -10.14 0.07 18.95
CA GLY A 68 -10.31 -1.36 18.77
C GLY A 68 -10.52 -2.15 20.07
N ILE A 69 -11.14 -3.34 19.95
CA ILE A 69 -11.37 -4.21 21.11
C ILE A 69 -10.06 -4.78 21.65
N PRO A 70 -9.92 -5.02 22.97
CA PRO A 70 -8.66 -5.51 23.58
C PRO A 70 -8.13 -6.79 22.93
N LYS A 71 -9.01 -7.75 22.62
CA LYS A 71 -8.61 -9.02 21.98
C LYS A 71 -8.02 -8.81 20.58
N LEU A 72 -8.48 -7.82 19.82
CA LEU A 72 -7.93 -7.51 18.51
C LEU A 72 -6.55 -6.87 18.62
N ARG A 73 -6.37 -5.95 19.58
CA ARG A 73 -5.05 -5.35 19.84
C ARG A 73 -4.04 -6.39 20.33
N LEU A 74 -4.46 -7.30 21.20
CA LEU A 74 -3.61 -8.42 21.63
C LEU A 74 -3.26 -9.33 20.44
N ALA A 75 -4.21 -9.65 19.55
CA ALA A 75 -3.94 -10.52 18.41
C ALA A 75 -2.90 -9.93 17.44
N ILE A 76 -2.91 -8.60 17.21
CA ILE A 76 -1.91 -7.98 16.35
C ILE A 76 -0.54 -7.91 17.01
N THR A 77 -0.45 -7.63 18.31
CA THR A 77 0.84 -7.65 19.01
C THR A 77 1.41 -9.06 19.10
N ASP A 78 0.58 -10.09 19.30
CA ASP A 78 0.98 -11.49 19.21
C ASP A 78 1.43 -11.89 17.80
N LEU A 79 0.80 -11.35 16.74
CA LEU A 79 1.25 -11.55 15.36
C LEU A 79 2.66 -10.95 15.18
N TYR A 80 2.90 -9.73 15.67
CA TYR A 80 4.21 -9.08 15.58
C TYR A 80 5.30 -9.85 16.33
N ARG A 81 4.98 -10.36 17.51
CA ARG A 81 5.90 -11.23 18.26
C ARG A 81 6.26 -12.51 17.49
N ARG A 82 5.24 -13.20 16.92
CA ARG A 82 5.47 -14.45 16.18
C ARG A 82 6.20 -14.22 14.85
N ARG A 83 5.82 -13.16 14.11
CA ARG A 83 6.25 -12.94 12.74
C ARG A 83 7.58 -12.19 12.66
N PHE A 84 7.78 -11.22 13.53
CA PHE A 84 8.91 -10.29 13.47
C PHE A 84 9.80 -10.33 14.73
N GLY A 85 9.42 -11.06 15.78
CA GLY A 85 10.12 -11.07 17.05
C GLY A 85 10.01 -9.76 17.84
N VAL A 86 8.99 -8.93 17.53
CA VAL A 86 8.79 -7.60 18.11
C VAL A 86 7.77 -7.70 19.26
N GLU A 87 8.18 -7.30 20.46
CA GLU A 87 7.32 -7.21 21.64
C GLU A 87 6.70 -5.82 21.73
N LEU A 88 5.36 -5.76 21.73
CA LEU A 88 4.59 -4.52 21.83
C LEU A 88 3.53 -4.65 22.94
N ASP A 89 3.30 -3.57 23.69
CA ASP A 89 2.19 -3.51 24.64
C ASP A 89 0.87 -3.24 23.91
N PRO A 90 -0.11 -4.18 23.93
CA PRO A 90 -1.40 -4.01 23.27
C PRO A 90 -2.23 -2.85 23.83
N GLU A 91 -1.93 -2.37 25.06
CA GLU A 91 -2.67 -1.26 25.66
C GLU A 91 -2.10 0.11 25.29
N THR A 92 -0.82 0.24 24.99
CA THR A 92 -0.20 1.54 24.71
C THR A 92 0.35 1.66 23.31
N GLN A 93 0.79 0.57 22.67
CA GLN A 93 1.52 0.56 21.41
C GLN A 93 0.70 0.00 20.23
N ALA A 94 -0.62 -0.19 20.39
CA ALA A 94 -1.50 -0.67 19.34
C ALA A 94 -2.84 0.09 19.30
N CYS A 95 -3.23 0.54 18.09
CA CYS A 95 -4.54 1.13 17.81
C CYS A 95 -5.08 0.58 16.50
N THR A 96 -6.35 0.14 16.49
CA THR A 96 -7.03 -0.32 15.27
C THR A 96 -7.48 0.88 14.42
N THR A 97 -7.33 0.75 13.11
CA THR A 97 -7.77 1.74 12.11
C THR A 97 -8.79 1.14 11.14
N ILE A 98 -9.54 1.98 10.44
CA ILE A 98 -10.50 1.56 9.39
C ILE A 98 -9.72 1.32 8.08
N GLY A 99 -8.80 0.35 8.12
CA GLY A 99 -7.76 0.08 7.13
C GLY A 99 -6.59 1.07 7.23
N ALA A 100 -5.44 0.70 6.66
CA ALA A 100 -4.22 1.52 6.73
C ALA A 100 -4.40 2.92 6.10
N LYS A 101 -5.20 3.04 5.03
CA LYS A 101 -5.42 4.32 4.35
C LYS A 101 -6.08 5.39 5.25
N GLU A 102 -7.09 5.01 6.02
CA GLU A 102 -7.71 5.90 7.00
C GLU A 102 -6.72 6.20 8.14
N GLY A 103 -6.07 5.16 8.66
CA GLY A 103 -5.07 5.31 9.70
C GLY A 103 -3.96 6.28 9.31
N PHE A 104 -3.42 6.15 8.10
CA PHE A 104 -2.41 7.06 7.58
C PHE A 104 -2.92 8.50 7.46
N SER A 105 -4.11 8.69 6.89
CA SER A 105 -4.69 10.02 6.70
C SER A 105 -4.91 10.74 8.04
N HIS A 106 -5.48 10.06 9.03
CA HIS A 106 -5.69 10.61 10.36
C HIS A 106 -4.38 10.81 11.13
N LEU A 107 -3.40 9.93 10.91
CA LEU A 107 -2.07 10.09 11.49
C LEU A 107 -1.38 11.37 10.99
N MET A 108 -1.54 11.71 9.71
CA MET A 108 -0.99 12.97 9.19
C MET A 108 -1.63 14.19 9.88
N TRP A 109 -2.92 14.16 10.21
CA TRP A 109 -3.57 15.23 11.00
C TRP A 109 -3.08 15.30 12.45
N VAL A 110 -2.60 14.18 13.00
CA VAL A 110 -2.00 14.15 14.35
C VAL A 110 -0.60 14.76 14.34
N LEU A 111 0.20 14.43 13.32
CA LEU A 111 1.64 14.75 13.28
C LEU A 111 1.93 16.11 12.64
N LEU A 112 1.09 16.56 11.69
CA LEU A 112 1.40 17.67 10.81
C LEU A 112 0.32 18.75 10.83
N GLY A 113 0.73 19.98 10.55
CA GLY A 113 -0.12 21.14 10.37
C GLY A 113 0.48 22.17 9.39
N PRO A 114 -0.19 23.33 9.20
CA PRO A 114 0.34 24.39 8.36
C PRO A 114 1.71 24.86 8.81
N GLY A 115 2.66 24.90 7.87
CA GLY A 115 4.06 25.27 8.13
C GLY A 115 4.99 24.09 8.38
N ASP A 116 4.45 22.88 8.61
CA ASP A 116 5.26 21.65 8.67
C ASP A 116 5.55 21.11 7.26
N ALA A 117 6.59 20.28 7.13
CA ALA A 117 6.92 19.56 5.91
C ALA A 117 7.04 18.06 6.18
N ALA A 118 6.72 17.24 5.16
CA ALA A 118 6.92 15.80 5.16
C ALA A 118 7.74 15.37 3.95
N MET A 119 8.67 14.43 4.13
CA MET A 119 9.34 13.74 3.04
C MET A 119 8.52 12.53 2.60
N VAL A 120 8.34 12.39 1.29
CA VAL A 120 7.54 11.31 0.68
C VAL A 120 8.27 10.75 -0.53
N PRO A 121 8.35 9.41 -0.70
CA PRO A 121 8.91 8.82 -1.91
C PRO A 121 8.20 9.32 -3.18
N SER A 122 8.92 9.44 -4.27
CA SER A 122 8.35 9.78 -5.58
C SER A 122 8.88 8.82 -6.64
N PRO A 123 8.02 8.01 -7.30
CA PRO A 123 6.55 7.95 -7.15
C PRO A 123 6.12 7.39 -5.80
N SER A 124 4.82 7.52 -5.44
CA SER A 124 4.26 6.98 -4.21
C SER A 124 2.77 6.62 -4.31
N TYR A 125 2.31 5.80 -3.38
CA TYR A 125 0.88 5.56 -3.26
C TYR A 125 0.15 6.88 -2.93
N PRO A 126 -0.94 7.24 -3.63
CA PRO A 126 -1.51 8.59 -3.57
C PRO A 126 -1.79 9.14 -2.18
N ILE A 127 -2.16 8.31 -1.19
CA ILE A 127 -2.45 8.81 0.16
C ILE A 127 -1.20 9.34 0.88
N HIS A 128 0.00 8.84 0.52
CA HIS A 128 1.26 9.33 1.10
C HIS A 128 1.52 10.78 0.69
N ILE A 129 1.04 11.17 -0.51
CA ILE A 129 1.13 12.54 -1.02
C ILE A 129 -0.01 13.39 -0.42
N TRP A 130 -1.26 12.90 -0.53
CA TRP A 130 -2.44 13.70 -0.18
C TRP A 130 -2.69 13.79 1.32
N GLY A 131 -2.30 12.80 2.11
CA GLY A 131 -2.46 12.84 3.57
C GLY A 131 -1.80 14.06 4.21
N PRO A 132 -0.48 14.28 4.02
CA PRO A 132 0.19 15.47 4.53
C PRO A 132 -0.37 16.78 3.97
N LEU A 133 -0.71 16.83 2.66
CA LEU A 133 -1.31 18.02 2.05
C LEU A 133 -2.68 18.37 2.67
N PHE A 134 -3.51 17.37 2.99
CA PHE A 134 -4.78 17.60 3.68
C PHE A 134 -4.60 18.08 5.11
N ALA A 135 -3.51 17.69 5.77
CA ALA A 135 -3.12 18.24 7.06
C ALA A 135 -2.61 19.70 6.97
N GLY A 136 -2.31 20.18 5.78
CA GLY A 136 -1.81 21.53 5.53
C GLY A 136 -0.29 21.62 5.46
N ALA A 137 0.41 20.48 5.49
CA ALA A 137 1.87 20.43 5.38
C ALA A 137 2.35 20.50 3.93
N GLU A 138 3.60 20.87 3.75
CA GLU A 138 4.29 20.80 2.47
C GLU A 138 4.92 19.43 2.25
N ILE A 139 5.13 19.05 0.98
CA ILE A 139 5.79 17.80 0.62
C ILE A 139 7.17 18.05 0.04
N ARG A 140 8.15 17.28 0.50
CA ARG A 140 9.46 17.12 -0.08
C ARG A 140 9.55 15.74 -0.72
N HIS A 141 9.67 15.69 -2.03
CA HIS A 141 9.75 14.43 -2.75
C HIS A 141 11.16 13.85 -2.67
N VAL A 142 11.25 12.57 -2.27
CA VAL A 142 12.48 11.78 -2.32
C VAL A 142 12.41 10.85 -3.51
N ARG A 143 13.33 10.96 -4.45
CA ARG A 143 13.36 10.12 -5.65
C ARG A 143 13.49 8.64 -5.28
N LEU A 144 12.62 7.82 -5.82
CA LEU A 144 12.68 6.37 -5.68
C LEU A 144 12.66 5.73 -7.08
N GLY A 145 13.81 5.37 -7.57
CA GLY A 145 14.02 4.77 -8.88
C GLY A 145 15.20 3.79 -8.87
N PRO A 146 15.42 3.05 -9.96
CA PRO A 146 16.46 2.02 -10.01
C PRO A 146 17.89 2.57 -10.09
N GLU A 147 18.05 3.86 -10.40
CA GLU A 147 19.36 4.45 -10.73
C GLU A 147 20.20 4.84 -9.51
N GLN A 148 19.56 5.06 -8.36
CA GLN A 148 20.23 5.58 -7.16
C GLN A 148 19.65 4.94 -5.90
N ASP A 149 20.49 4.75 -4.87
CA ASP A 149 20.05 4.30 -3.54
C ASP A 149 19.05 5.32 -2.95
N PHE A 150 17.93 4.81 -2.42
CA PHE A 150 16.89 5.67 -1.87
C PHE A 150 17.38 6.50 -0.68
N PHE A 151 18.28 5.94 0.14
CA PHE A 151 18.81 6.65 1.29
C PHE A 151 19.70 7.82 0.89
N ASP A 152 20.49 7.67 -0.18
CA ASP A 152 21.32 8.77 -0.70
C ASP A 152 20.43 9.90 -1.25
N ASN A 153 19.37 9.57 -1.99
CA ASN A 153 18.37 10.55 -2.43
C ASN A 153 17.65 11.23 -1.26
N LEU A 154 17.44 10.51 -0.17
CA LEU A 154 16.83 11.05 1.04
C LEU A 154 17.76 12.07 1.70
N LEU A 155 19.06 11.79 1.79
CA LEU A 155 20.07 12.72 2.33
C LEU A 155 20.11 14.00 1.50
N GLU A 156 20.20 13.91 0.17
CA GLU A 156 20.17 15.08 -0.71
C GLU A 156 18.90 15.92 -0.49
N SER A 157 17.73 15.27 -0.51
CA SER A 157 16.45 15.95 -0.30
C SER A 157 16.33 16.56 1.10
N TRP A 158 16.96 15.95 2.12
CA TRP A 158 17.00 16.48 3.47
C TRP A 158 17.84 17.76 3.53
N GLU A 159 19.04 17.75 2.96
CA GLU A 159 19.92 18.93 2.96
C GLU A 159 19.29 20.12 2.25
N ASP A 160 18.57 19.89 1.16
CA ASP A 160 17.89 20.92 0.37
C ASP A 160 16.56 21.40 0.98
N SER A 161 16.07 20.73 2.04
CA SER A 161 14.74 21.03 2.60
C SER A 161 14.76 22.15 3.63
N TRP A 162 13.91 23.16 3.43
CA TRP A 162 13.59 24.17 4.44
C TRP A 162 12.09 24.54 4.37
N PRO A 163 11.33 24.55 5.47
CA PRO A 163 11.74 24.06 6.80
C PRO A 163 12.13 22.56 6.78
N ARG A 164 12.92 22.15 7.77
CA ARG A 164 13.27 20.72 7.92
C ARG A 164 12.01 19.88 8.05
N PRO A 165 11.92 18.75 7.36
CA PRO A 165 10.79 17.86 7.47
C PRO A 165 10.60 17.30 8.88
N LYS A 166 9.35 17.26 9.34
CA LYS A 166 8.97 16.73 10.65
C LYS A 166 8.68 15.23 10.59
N VAL A 167 8.29 14.75 9.40
CA VAL A 167 7.92 13.36 9.15
C VAL A 167 8.58 12.86 7.87
N ILE A 168 9.11 11.63 7.91
CA ILE A 168 9.49 10.87 6.72
C ILE A 168 8.52 9.70 6.57
N VAL A 169 7.88 9.62 5.40
CA VAL A 169 7.00 8.52 5.03
C VAL A 169 7.81 7.45 4.30
N LEU A 170 7.70 6.22 4.77
CA LEU A 170 8.29 5.03 4.17
C LEU A 170 7.18 4.04 3.80
N SER A 171 7.40 3.26 2.75
CA SER A 171 6.51 2.16 2.39
C SER A 171 7.32 1.10 1.64
N PHE A 172 7.71 0.03 2.32
CA PHE A 172 8.48 -1.07 1.74
C PHE A 172 7.93 -2.41 2.25
N PRO A 173 7.65 -3.38 1.33
CA PRO A 173 7.72 -3.32 -0.13
C PRO A 173 6.85 -2.21 -0.73
N HIS A 174 7.37 -1.51 -1.74
CA HIS A 174 6.83 -0.23 -2.18
C HIS A 174 5.73 -0.33 -3.25
N ASN A 175 4.70 0.47 -3.13
CA ASN A 175 3.68 0.71 -4.16
C ASN A 175 3.84 2.14 -4.71
N PRO A 176 4.17 2.33 -6.02
CA PRO A 176 4.03 1.37 -7.11
C PRO A 176 5.30 0.64 -7.54
N THR A 177 6.49 1.05 -7.13
CA THR A 177 7.77 0.66 -7.75
C THR A 177 8.20 -0.77 -7.44
N THR A 178 7.54 -1.43 -6.49
CA THR A 178 7.89 -2.75 -5.96
C THR A 178 9.26 -2.84 -5.27
N ALA A 179 9.91 -1.69 -5.04
CA ALA A 179 11.20 -1.62 -4.36
C ALA A 179 11.11 -2.29 -2.97
N CYS A 180 12.15 -3.04 -2.64
CA CYS A 180 12.30 -3.77 -1.41
C CYS A 180 13.56 -3.29 -0.68
N VAL A 181 13.55 -3.39 0.65
CA VAL A 181 14.69 -3.03 1.51
C VAL A 181 14.96 -4.15 2.51
N ASP A 182 16.14 -4.17 3.08
CA ASP A 182 16.53 -5.08 4.15
C ASP A 182 16.48 -4.42 5.55
N LEU A 183 16.76 -5.20 6.58
CA LEU A 183 16.80 -4.70 7.94
C LEU A 183 17.96 -3.71 8.17
N ALA A 184 19.05 -3.80 7.40
CA ALA A 184 20.16 -2.85 7.49
C ALA A 184 19.73 -1.45 7.03
N PHE A 185 18.90 -1.37 5.98
CA PHE A 185 18.27 -0.11 5.59
C PHE A 185 17.38 0.45 6.71
N MET A 186 16.56 -0.40 7.36
CA MET A 186 15.70 0.03 8.48
C MET A 186 16.54 0.56 9.65
N GLN A 187 17.69 -0.05 9.93
CA GLN A 187 18.62 0.47 10.93
C GLN A 187 19.16 1.85 10.57
N ARG A 188 19.64 2.02 9.33
CA ARG A 188 20.17 3.32 8.85
C ARG A 188 19.14 4.44 8.97
N ILE A 189 17.89 4.19 8.60
CA ILE A 189 16.84 5.22 8.64
C ILE A 189 16.41 5.55 10.08
N ILE A 190 16.41 4.58 11.00
CA ILE A 190 16.17 4.82 12.43
C ILE A 190 17.29 5.66 13.04
N ASP A 191 18.56 5.34 12.73
CA ASP A 191 19.70 6.11 13.22
C ASP A 191 19.65 7.55 12.71
N PHE A 192 19.33 7.74 11.42
CA PHE A 192 19.10 9.06 10.83
C PHE A 192 17.97 9.83 11.55
N ALA A 193 16.86 9.15 11.83
CA ALA A 193 15.71 9.78 12.47
C ALA A 193 16.04 10.28 13.88
N ARG A 194 16.83 9.52 14.63
CA ARG A 194 17.31 9.93 15.97
C ARG A 194 18.28 11.09 15.90
N GLU A 195 19.22 11.05 14.94
CA GLU A 195 20.23 12.11 14.79
C GLU A 195 19.61 13.46 14.42
N HIS A 196 18.54 13.44 13.63
CA HIS A 196 17.93 14.64 13.06
C HIS A 196 16.60 15.04 13.70
N ASP A 197 16.13 14.33 14.74
CA ASP A 197 14.85 14.58 15.43
C ASP A 197 13.65 14.60 14.45
N VAL A 198 13.62 13.63 13.52
CA VAL A 198 12.55 13.47 12.54
C VAL A 198 11.79 12.18 12.80
N PHE A 199 10.46 12.21 12.66
CA PHE A 199 9.61 11.07 12.95
C PHE A 199 9.35 10.22 11.71
N LEU A 200 9.36 8.89 11.86
CA LEU A 200 9.15 7.93 10.77
C LEU A 200 7.75 7.35 10.80
N VAL A 201 7.12 7.29 9.62
CA VAL A 201 5.84 6.59 9.41
C VAL A 201 6.03 5.56 8.31
N HIS A 202 6.01 4.28 8.67
CA HIS A 202 6.14 3.17 7.74
C HIS A 202 4.77 2.59 7.40
N ASP A 203 4.32 2.71 6.13
CA ASP A 203 3.15 1.98 5.61
C ASP A 203 3.57 0.59 5.16
N PHE A 204 3.31 -0.41 6.00
CA PHE A 204 3.73 -1.79 5.83
C PHE A 204 2.60 -2.68 5.27
N ALA A 205 1.85 -2.14 4.31
CA ALA A 205 0.70 -2.82 3.73
C ALA A 205 1.03 -4.15 3.03
N TYR A 206 2.28 -4.38 2.64
CA TYR A 206 2.74 -5.58 1.94
C TYR A 206 3.69 -6.44 2.79
N ALA A 207 3.55 -6.40 4.11
CA ALA A 207 4.36 -7.09 5.10
C ALA A 207 4.54 -8.59 4.83
N ASP A 208 3.53 -9.26 4.26
CA ASP A 208 3.52 -10.71 4.04
C ASP A 208 3.60 -11.07 2.55
N LEU A 209 3.93 -10.11 1.68
CA LEU A 209 4.07 -10.34 0.24
C LEU A 209 5.54 -10.18 -0.19
N GLY A 210 6.36 -11.15 0.19
CA GLY A 210 7.75 -11.31 -0.26
C GLY A 210 7.93 -12.61 -1.04
N PHE A 211 8.75 -12.61 -2.08
CA PHE A 211 8.95 -13.72 -2.99
C PHE A 211 10.42 -14.15 -3.03
N ASP A 212 10.67 -15.39 -3.44
CA ASP A 212 12.01 -15.93 -3.73
C ASP A 212 12.99 -15.82 -2.54
N GLY A 213 12.46 -15.97 -1.32
CA GLY A 213 13.25 -15.92 -0.08
C GLY A 213 13.40 -14.51 0.51
N TYR A 214 12.86 -13.49 -0.13
CA TYR A 214 12.77 -12.16 0.46
C TYR A 214 11.66 -12.14 1.52
N ASP A 215 12.02 -11.70 2.71
CA ASP A 215 11.13 -11.53 3.85
C ASP A 215 11.08 -10.05 4.24
N PRO A 216 9.96 -9.33 4.00
CA PRO A 216 9.88 -7.91 4.28
C PRO A 216 10.15 -7.60 5.76
N PRO A 217 11.12 -6.71 6.08
CA PRO A 217 11.42 -6.35 7.46
C PRO A 217 10.41 -5.34 8.00
N SER A 218 9.96 -5.53 9.25
CA SER A 218 9.29 -4.48 10.01
C SER A 218 10.32 -3.47 10.51
N ILE A 219 10.01 -2.18 10.43
CA ILE A 219 10.88 -1.14 11.02
C ILE A 219 11.00 -1.29 12.54
N LEU A 220 9.98 -1.85 13.18
CA LEU A 220 9.95 -2.08 14.62
C LEU A 220 10.87 -3.23 15.08
N GLN A 221 11.49 -3.99 14.15
CA GLN A 221 12.54 -4.96 14.49
C GLN A 221 13.86 -4.27 14.92
N VAL A 222 14.04 -3.03 14.54
CA VAL A 222 15.21 -2.25 14.96
C VAL A 222 15.05 -1.85 16.42
N PRO A 223 16.02 -2.15 17.30
CA PRO A 223 15.94 -1.83 18.74
C PRO A 223 15.70 -0.33 18.97
N GLY A 224 14.67 0.00 19.76
CA GLY A 224 14.28 1.36 20.08
C GLY A 224 13.61 2.13 18.90
N ALA A 225 13.23 1.47 17.82
CA ALA A 225 12.52 2.10 16.72
C ALA A 225 11.19 2.75 17.17
N ASP A 226 10.55 2.20 18.19
CA ASP A 226 9.33 2.74 18.79
C ASP A 226 9.51 4.09 19.50
N GLU A 227 10.74 4.56 19.69
CA GLU A 227 11.00 5.93 20.15
C GLU A 227 10.74 6.98 19.06
N VAL A 228 11.03 6.66 17.78
CA VAL A 228 11.01 7.59 16.65
C VAL A 228 10.14 7.14 15.48
N ALA A 229 9.43 6.03 15.60
CA ALA A 229 8.66 5.47 14.50
C ALA A 229 7.32 4.88 14.92
N VAL A 230 6.42 4.86 13.94
CA VAL A 230 5.21 4.02 13.92
C VAL A 230 5.09 3.27 12.60
N GLU A 231 4.38 2.14 12.66
CA GLU A 231 4.13 1.28 11.51
C GLU A 231 2.64 1.03 11.33
N LEU A 232 2.17 1.12 10.09
CA LEU A 232 0.80 0.81 9.69
C LEU A 232 0.74 -0.59 9.07
N TYR A 233 0.09 -1.52 9.74
CA TYR A 233 -0.19 -2.86 9.23
C TYR A 233 -1.65 -3.00 8.82
N THR A 234 -1.97 -3.88 7.87
CA THR A 234 -3.36 -4.10 7.42
C THR A 234 -3.63 -5.54 7.00
N LEU A 235 -4.81 -6.04 7.34
CA LEU A 235 -5.28 -7.35 6.90
C LEU A 235 -5.78 -7.35 5.43
N THR A 236 -5.77 -6.19 4.78
CA THR A 236 -6.25 -5.98 3.40
C THR A 236 -5.59 -6.94 2.41
N LYS A 237 -4.27 -7.12 2.52
CA LYS A 237 -3.46 -7.90 1.57
C LYS A 237 -3.14 -9.28 2.13
N SER A 238 -2.58 -9.34 3.32
CA SER A 238 -2.14 -10.57 3.98
C SER A 238 -3.27 -11.59 4.21
N PHE A 239 -4.44 -11.10 4.62
CA PHE A 239 -5.61 -11.93 4.93
C PHE A 239 -6.76 -11.80 3.93
N SER A 240 -6.52 -11.16 2.77
CA SER A 240 -7.55 -10.94 1.74
C SER A 240 -8.81 -10.21 2.26
N MET A 241 -8.65 -9.33 3.24
CA MET A 241 -9.76 -8.63 3.91
C MET A 241 -9.93 -7.19 3.41
N ALA A 242 -9.82 -6.94 2.10
CA ALA A 242 -9.85 -5.58 1.54
C ALA A 242 -11.11 -4.79 1.92
N GLY A 243 -12.28 -5.39 1.76
CA GLY A 243 -13.58 -4.78 2.06
C GLY A 243 -13.90 -4.68 3.54
N TRP A 244 -13.19 -5.42 4.41
CA TRP A 244 -13.44 -5.47 5.85
C TRP A 244 -12.90 -4.25 6.59
N ARG A 245 -11.95 -3.53 5.97
CA ARG A 245 -11.38 -2.30 6.50
C ARG A 245 -10.75 -2.47 7.89
N VAL A 246 -9.84 -3.43 8.04
CA VAL A 246 -9.08 -3.64 9.28
C VAL A 246 -7.61 -3.31 9.05
N GLY A 247 -7.11 -2.38 9.83
CA GLY A 247 -5.70 -1.98 9.88
C GLY A 247 -5.31 -1.61 11.32
N PHE A 248 -4.05 -1.34 11.52
CA PHE A 248 -3.46 -1.03 12.82
C PHE A 248 -2.38 0.03 12.68
N LEU A 249 -2.26 0.87 13.70
CA LEU A 249 -1.07 1.68 13.97
C LEU A 249 -0.35 1.07 15.16
N LEU A 250 0.96 0.83 15.01
CA LEU A 250 1.81 0.15 16.00
C LEU A 250 3.09 0.96 16.22
N GLY A 251 3.69 0.90 17.39
CA GLY A 251 4.99 1.52 17.70
C GLY A 251 4.89 2.59 18.78
N ASN A 252 5.34 3.82 18.50
CA ASN A 252 5.44 4.90 19.47
C ASN A 252 4.14 5.12 20.26
N ALA A 253 4.20 4.95 21.59
CA ALA A 253 3.02 4.97 22.44
C ALA A 253 2.31 6.34 22.50
N GLU A 254 3.06 7.44 22.41
CA GLU A 254 2.48 8.79 22.43
C GLU A 254 1.70 9.06 21.15
N VAL A 255 2.26 8.67 20.00
CA VAL A 255 1.61 8.83 18.69
C VAL A 255 0.41 7.90 18.56
N VAL A 256 0.49 6.67 19.05
CA VAL A 256 -0.65 5.75 19.13
C VAL A 256 -1.77 6.32 19.99
N ALA A 257 -1.44 6.89 21.16
CA ALA A 257 -2.43 7.54 22.04
C ALA A 257 -3.04 8.78 21.38
N ALA A 258 -2.25 9.58 20.67
CA ALA A 258 -2.73 10.77 19.96
C ALA A 258 -3.69 10.41 18.82
N LEU A 259 -3.37 9.36 18.02
CA LEU A 259 -4.30 8.85 17.00
C LEU A 259 -5.60 8.32 17.64
N ALA A 260 -5.50 7.52 18.70
CA ALA A 260 -6.67 7.00 19.42
C ALA A 260 -7.56 8.12 19.94
N LYS A 261 -6.96 9.21 20.45
CA LYS A 261 -7.67 10.41 20.87
C LYS A 261 -8.39 11.09 19.70
N LEU A 262 -7.71 11.33 18.57
CA LEU A 262 -8.32 11.90 17.37
C LEU A 262 -9.52 11.05 16.92
N LYS A 263 -9.34 9.72 16.81
CA LYS A 263 -10.40 8.78 16.42
C LYS A 263 -11.61 8.83 17.35
N SER A 264 -11.42 9.06 18.64
CA SER A 264 -12.54 9.17 19.59
C SER A 264 -13.48 10.38 19.32
N TYR A 265 -13.00 11.38 18.57
CA TYR A 265 -13.79 12.53 18.11
C TYR A 265 -14.37 12.35 16.69
N LEU A 266 -13.77 11.49 15.87
CA LEU A 266 -14.13 11.34 14.46
C LEU A 266 -14.99 10.10 14.18
N ASP A 267 -14.68 8.98 14.83
CA ASP A 267 -15.35 7.70 14.61
C ASP A 267 -15.38 6.86 15.89
N TYR A 268 -16.20 5.82 15.90
CA TYR A 268 -16.24 4.81 16.95
C TYR A 268 -15.56 3.48 16.53
N GLY A 269 -14.65 3.55 15.56
CA GLY A 269 -13.90 2.41 15.06
C GLY A 269 -14.73 1.48 14.17
N THR A 270 -14.12 0.35 13.85
CA THR A 270 -14.70 -0.68 12.97
C THR A 270 -15.82 -1.44 13.69
N PHE A 271 -16.86 -1.84 12.94
CA PHE A 271 -17.95 -2.69 13.42
C PHE A 271 -17.43 -3.91 14.17
N GLN A 272 -17.95 -4.14 15.40
CA GLN A 272 -17.36 -5.12 16.32
C GLN A 272 -17.31 -6.57 15.78
N PRO A 273 -18.31 -7.09 15.06
CA PRO A 273 -18.21 -8.42 14.43
C PRO A 273 -17.00 -8.59 13.50
N ILE A 274 -16.63 -7.54 12.75
CA ILE A 274 -15.43 -7.56 11.90
C ILE A 274 -14.18 -7.69 12.76
N GLN A 275 -14.11 -6.96 13.87
CA GLN A 275 -12.97 -7.03 14.78
C GLN A 275 -12.81 -8.42 15.42
N ILE A 276 -13.94 -9.06 15.78
CA ILE A 276 -13.95 -10.42 16.32
C ILE A 276 -13.46 -11.43 15.27
N ALA A 277 -13.94 -11.32 14.03
CA ALA A 277 -13.54 -12.20 12.95
C ALA A 277 -12.06 -12.01 12.56
N ALA A 278 -11.58 -10.76 12.53
CA ALA A 278 -10.18 -10.43 12.32
C ALA A 278 -9.26 -11.01 13.42
N THR A 279 -9.72 -10.99 14.68
CA THR A 279 -9.00 -11.64 15.79
C THR A 279 -8.84 -13.15 15.55
N VAL A 280 -9.91 -13.82 15.11
CA VAL A 280 -9.88 -15.25 14.79
C VAL A 280 -8.98 -15.53 13.59
N ALA A 281 -9.06 -14.72 12.54
CA ALA A 281 -8.18 -14.89 11.37
C ALA A 281 -6.69 -14.87 11.76
N MET A 282 -6.25 -13.89 12.56
CA MET A 282 -4.85 -13.79 12.96
C MET A 282 -4.40 -14.90 13.92
N ASN A 283 -5.29 -15.40 14.77
CA ASN A 283 -4.92 -16.39 15.80
C ASN A 283 -5.09 -17.84 15.33
N GLU A 284 -6.10 -18.12 14.51
CA GLU A 284 -6.50 -19.50 14.17
C GLU A 284 -6.15 -19.86 12.72
N THR A 285 -5.83 -18.87 11.87
CA THR A 285 -5.31 -19.10 10.50
C THR A 285 -4.00 -18.32 10.26
N PRO A 286 -2.96 -18.50 11.12
CA PRO A 286 -1.72 -17.70 11.04
C PRO A 286 -0.94 -17.94 9.74
N ASP A 287 -1.10 -19.09 9.10
CA ASP A 287 -0.41 -19.46 7.85
C ASP A 287 -1.16 -19.03 6.58
N PHE A 288 -2.38 -18.50 6.71
CA PHE A 288 -3.17 -18.03 5.56
C PHE A 288 -2.44 -16.98 4.70
N PRO A 289 -1.66 -16.04 5.25
CA PRO A 289 -0.83 -15.14 4.44
C PRO A 289 0.16 -15.85 3.52
N LEU A 290 0.68 -17.03 3.90
CA LEU A 290 1.60 -17.82 3.07
C LEU A 290 0.87 -18.40 1.85
N GLU A 291 -0.38 -18.83 2.01
CA GLU A 291 -1.22 -19.31 0.91
C GLU A 291 -1.50 -18.16 -0.09
N VAL A 292 -1.87 -17.00 0.41
CA VAL A 292 -2.10 -15.79 -0.38
C VAL A 292 -0.82 -15.40 -1.14
N ASN A 293 0.32 -15.38 -0.45
CA ASN A 293 1.62 -15.07 -1.03
C ASN A 293 1.99 -16.03 -2.18
N ALA A 294 1.77 -17.33 -1.99
CA ALA A 294 2.02 -18.35 -3.01
C ALA A 294 1.17 -18.13 -4.28
N VAL A 295 -0.06 -17.64 -4.16
CA VAL A 295 -0.90 -17.30 -5.32
C VAL A 295 -0.32 -16.09 -6.05
N TYR A 296 0.04 -15.02 -5.35
CA TYR A 296 0.63 -13.84 -5.98
C TYR A 296 1.97 -14.14 -6.64
N LYS A 297 2.79 -15.02 -6.05
CA LYS A 297 4.03 -15.48 -6.69
C LYS A 297 3.78 -16.16 -8.05
N ARG A 298 2.83 -17.11 -8.12
CA ARG A 298 2.49 -17.77 -9.39
C ARG A 298 1.97 -16.77 -10.44
N ARG A 299 1.14 -15.82 -10.04
CA ARG A 299 0.61 -14.77 -10.92
C ARG A 299 1.71 -13.84 -11.42
N ARG A 300 2.65 -13.46 -10.54
CA ARG A 300 3.85 -12.70 -10.92
C ARG A 300 4.65 -13.45 -11.99
N ASP A 301 4.96 -14.71 -11.73
CA ASP A 301 5.76 -15.54 -12.64
C ASP A 301 5.07 -15.70 -14.00
N ALA A 302 3.74 -15.87 -13.99
CA ALA A 302 2.93 -15.94 -15.23
C ALA A 302 2.97 -14.63 -16.02
N LEU A 303 2.85 -13.47 -15.34
CA LEU A 303 2.87 -12.15 -15.98
C LEU A 303 4.27 -11.84 -16.53
N ILE A 304 5.30 -11.97 -15.74
CA ILE A 304 6.70 -11.71 -16.15
C ILE A 304 7.09 -12.59 -17.34
N GLY A 305 6.88 -13.90 -17.24
CA GLY A 305 7.17 -14.82 -18.35
C GLY A 305 6.31 -14.55 -19.60
N GLY A 306 5.10 -14.04 -19.43
CA GLY A 306 4.23 -13.62 -20.53
C GLY A 306 4.70 -12.34 -21.21
N LEU A 307 5.13 -11.34 -20.45
CA LEU A 307 5.69 -10.08 -20.97
C LEU A 307 6.98 -10.32 -21.73
N ALA A 308 7.91 -11.13 -21.19
CA ALA A 308 9.15 -11.52 -21.89
C ALA A 308 8.86 -12.18 -23.26
N ARG A 309 7.87 -13.10 -23.32
CA ARG A 309 7.43 -13.69 -24.59
C ARG A 309 6.79 -12.69 -25.56
N ALA A 310 6.31 -11.57 -25.05
CA ALA A 310 5.80 -10.46 -25.85
C ALA A 310 6.89 -9.48 -26.32
N GLY A 311 8.15 -9.72 -25.94
CA GLY A 311 9.27 -8.82 -26.23
C GLY A 311 9.37 -7.63 -25.26
N TRP A 312 8.70 -7.72 -24.11
CA TRP A 312 8.70 -6.69 -23.07
C TRP A 312 9.42 -7.21 -21.84
N GLU A 313 10.70 -6.92 -21.74
CA GLU A 313 11.53 -7.35 -20.60
C GLU A 313 11.22 -6.48 -19.38
N VAL A 314 10.83 -7.13 -18.29
CA VAL A 314 10.50 -6.50 -17.03
C VAL A 314 11.12 -7.31 -15.90
N GLU A 315 11.78 -6.62 -14.97
CA GLU A 315 12.36 -7.27 -13.80
C GLU A 315 11.25 -7.88 -12.90
N ALA A 316 11.50 -9.10 -12.43
CA ALA A 316 10.57 -9.77 -11.52
C ALA A 316 10.64 -9.15 -10.12
N PRO A 317 9.54 -8.59 -9.60
CA PRO A 317 9.55 -7.99 -8.27
C PRO A 317 9.74 -9.04 -7.18
N GLN A 318 10.48 -8.67 -6.14
CA GLN A 318 10.68 -9.50 -4.95
C GLN A 318 9.57 -9.35 -3.91
N GLY A 319 8.67 -8.39 -4.09
CA GLY A 319 7.58 -8.14 -3.15
C GLY A 319 6.40 -7.44 -3.79
N THR A 320 5.34 -7.25 -3.03
CA THR A 320 4.05 -6.66 -3.39
C THR A 320 3.15 -7.55 -4.25
N MET A 321 1.98 -7.04 -4.59
CA MET A 321 1.04 -7.65 -5.55
C MET A 321 1.06 -6.92 -6.90
N PHE A 322 2.18 -6.28 -7.26
CA PHE A 322 2.31 -5.47 -8.46
C PHE A 322 3.54 -5.85 -9.28
N VAL A 323 3.51 -5.42 -10.53
CA VAL A 323 4.67 -5.37 -11.43
C VAL A 323 4.77 -3.93 -11.93
N TRP A 324 5.94 -3.32 -11.77
CA TRP A 324 6.26 -1.97 -12.23
C TRP A 324 7.07 -2.08 -13.51
N ALA A 325 6.42 -1.81 -14.63
CA ALA A 325 6.99 -2.06 -15.94
C ALA A 325 7.38 -0.74 -16.63
N PRO A 326 8.64 -0.58 -17.08
CA PRO A 326 9.02 0.53 -17.92
C PRO A 326 8.25 0.47 -19.24
N ILE A 327 7.88 1.61 -19.79
CA ILE A 327 7.25 1.67 -21.13
C ILE A 327 8.29 1.22 -22.16
N PRO A 328 7.93 0.31 -23.10
CA PRO A 328 8.88 -0.11 -24.13
C PRO A 328 9.33 1.06 -25.01
N GLU A 329 10.61 1.07 -25.40
CA GLU A 329 11.27 2.15 -26.15
C GLU A 329 10.44 2.75 -27.30
N PRO A 330 9.77 1.97 -28.19
CA PRO A 330 8.97 2.57 -29.26
C PRO A 330 7.78 3.42 -28.79
N TYR A 331 7.41 3.33 -27.49
CA TYR A 331 6.22 4.00 -26.94
C TYR A 331 6.56 4.99 -25.82
N GLU A 332 7.80 5.22 -25.48
CA GLU A 332 8.22 6.11 -24.39
C GLU A 332 7.72 7.54 -24.56
N GLU A 333 7.78 8.05 -25.80
CA GLU A 333 7.31 9.41 -26.12
C GLU A 333 5.80 9.64 -25.91
N LEU A 334 5.00 8.57 -25.81
CA LEU A 334 3.58 8.69 -25.52
C LEU A 334 3.32 9.15 -24.07
N GLY A 335 4.24 8.86 -23.18
CA GLY A 335 4.03 9.00 -21.76
C GLY A 335 3.09 7.93 -21.17
N SER A 336 3.11 7.81 -19.85
CA SER A 336 2.45 6.69 -19.15
C SER A 336 0.91 6.69 -19.29
N LEU A 337 0.28 7.86 -19.36
CA LEU A 337 -1.19 7.94 -19.49
C LEU A 337 -1.66 7.51 -20.89
N GLU A 338 -1.06 8.01 -21.95
CA GLU A 338 -1.47 7.65 -23.31
C GLU A 338 -1.10 6.20 -23.63
N PHE A 339 0.04 5.72 -23.13
CA PHE A 339 0.40 4.32 -23.25
C PHE A 339 -0.61 3.41 -22.52
N ALA A 340 -1.04 3.73 -21.30
CA ALA A 340 -2.08 2.96 -20.62
C ALA A 340 -3.43 2.98 -21.37
N LYS A 341 -3.80 4.10 -22.00
CA LYS A 341 -4.99 4.18 -22.87
C LYS A 341 -4.84 3.29 -24.12
N LEU A 342 -3.66 3.27 -24.73
CA LEU A 342 -3.34 2.42 -25.87
C LEU A 342 -3.50 0.93 -25.50
N LEU A 343 -3.00 0.50 -24.33
CA LEU A 343 -3.15 -0.86 -23.85
C LEU A 343 -4.63 -1.27 -23.72
N VAL A 344 -5.49 -0.38 -23.22
CA VAL A 344 -6.94 -0.66 -23.13
C VAL A 344 -7.57 -0.79 -24.53
N ARG A 345 -7.24 0.09 -25.46
CA ARG A 345 -7.86 0.15 -26.81
C ARG A 345 -7.40 -1.00 -27.70
N GLU A 346 -6.09 -1.25 -27.76
CA GLU A 346 -5.50 -2.18 -28.73
C GLU A 346 -5.30 -3.59 -28.15
N ALA A 347 -4.87 -3.68 -26.86
CA ALA A 347 -4.63 -4.96 -26.20
C ALA A 347 -5.81 -5.45 -25.36
N ARG A 348 -6.80 -4.59 -25.06
CA ARG A 348 -7.89 -4.91 -24.11
C ARG A 348 -7.37 -5.29 -22.73
N VAL A 349 -6.29 -4.66 -22.31
CA VAL A 349 -5.65 -4.84 -21.01
C VAL A 349 -5.55 -3.49 -20.34
N ALA A 350 -6.04 -3.37 -19.12
CA ALA A 350 -5.86 -2.17 -18.33
C ALA A 350 -4.64 -2.29 -17.43
N ALA A 351 -3.83 -1.23 -17.39
CA ALA A 351 -2.74 -1.01 -16.43
C ALA A 351 -2.91 0.39 -15.81
N SER A 352 -2.35 0.61 -14.63
CA SER A 352 -2.31 1.95 -14.04
C SER A 352 -1.16 2.75 -14.64
N PRO A 353 -1.40 3.96 -15.19
CA PRO A 353 -0.32 4.83 -15.66
C PRO A 353 0.52 5.32 -14.47
N GLY A 354 1.84 5.34 -14.66
CA GLY A 354 2.77 5.69 -13.58
C GLY A 354 2.60 7.11 -13.07
N VAL A 355 2.25 8.06 -13.93
CA VAL A 355 1.96 9.46 -13.53
C VAL A 355 0.84 9.55 -12.49
N GLY A 356 -0.03 8.54 -12.37
CA GLY A 356 -1.05 8.45 -11.33
C GLY A 356 -0.51 8.27 -9.91
N PHE A 357 0.80 8.01 -9.78
CA PHE A 357 1.53 7.87 -8.52
C PHE A 357 2.47 9.06 -8.24
N GLY A 358 2.31 10.14 -9.00
CA GLY A 358 3.16 11.33 -8.91
C GLY A 358 4.16 11.43 -10.06
N PRO A 359 4.88 12.56 -10.17
CA PRO A 359 5.73 12.86 -11.33
C PRO A 359 6.86 11.84 -11.53
N GLY A 360 7.41 11.28 -10.45
CA GLY A 360 8.44 10.24 -10.54
C GLY A 360 7.96 8.91 -11.12
N GLY A 361 6.66 8.76 -11.38
CA GLY A 361 6.09 7.57 -12.02
C GLY A 361 6.02 7.64 -13.55
N GLU A 362 6.36 8.78 -14.16
CA GLU A 362 6.36 8.89 -15.62
C GLU A 362 7.38 7.92 -16.24
N GLY A 363 7.07 7.42 -17.43
CA GLY A 363 7.87 6.38 -18.10
C GLY A 363 7.52 4.93 -17.70
N PHE A 364 6.56 4.74 -16.79
CA PHE A 364 6.19 3.41 -16.30
C PHE A 364 4.68 3.17 -16.33
N VAL A 365 4.31 1.89 -16.30
CA VAL A 365 2.95 1.43 -15.99
C VAL A 365 2.99 0.38 -14.87
N ARG A 366 1.95 0.32 -14.03
CA ARG A 366 1.83 -0.67 -12.97
C ARG A 366 0.76 -1.70 -13.33
N PHE A 367 1.12 -2.97 -13.31
CA PHE A 367 0.17 -4.09 -13.36
C PHE A 367 -0.11 -4.62 -11.96
N ALA A 368 -1.36 -4.95 -11.68
CA ALA A 368 -1.79 -5.61 -10.45
C ALA A 368 -2.05 -7.10 -10.70
N LEU A 369 -1.60 -7.96 -9.80
CA LEU A 369 -1.70 -9.43 -9.90
C LEU A 369 -3.05 -9.94 -9.37
N VAL A 370 -4.16 -9.31 -9.80
CA VAL A 370 -5.52 -9.52 -9.29
C VAL A 370 -6.40 -10.39 -10.19
N GLU A 371 -5.81 -11.00 -11.21
CA GLU A 371 -6.47 -11.97 -12.09
C GLU A 371 -5.79 -13.33 -11.96
N ASN A 372 -6.52 -14.41 -12.29
CA ASN A 372 -5.93 -15.74 -12.29
C ASN A 372 -4.90 -15.91 -13.41
N GLU A 373 -4.05 -16.95 -13.31
CA GLU A 373 -2.94 -17.19 -14.23
C GLU A 373 -3.40 -17.38 -15.69
N GLN A 374 -4.61 -17.94 -15.91
CA GLN A 374 -5.18 -18.09 -17.25
C GLN A 374 -5.52 -16.73 -17.88
N ARG A 375 -6.16 -15.84 -17.10
CA ARG A 375 -6.49 -14.48 -17.56
C ARG A 375 -5.23 -13.63 -17.76
N ILE A 376 -4.23 -13.78 -16.91
CA ILE A 376 -2.91 -13.16 -17.07
C ILE A 376 -2.26 -13.65 -18.37
N GLY A 377 -2.30 -14.95 -18.64
CA GLY A 377 -1.80 -15.52 -19.91
C GLY A 377 -2.51 -14.95 -21.13
N GLN A 378 -3.85 -14.77 -21.07
CA GLN A 378 -4.61 -14.12 -22.13
C GLN A 378 -4.22 -12.64 -22.29
N ALA A 379 -4.05 -11.90 -21.18
CA ALA A 379 -3.60 -10.51 -21.21
C ALA A 379 -2.25 -10.37 -21.93
N THR A 380 -1.27 -11.20 -21.58
CA THR A 380 0.06 -11.14 -22.22
C THR A 380 0.06 -11.53 -23.70
N LEU A 381 -0.82 -12.46 -24.12
CA LEU A 381 -1.03 -12.75 -25.55
C LEU A 381 -1.63 -11.57 -26.29
N ASN A 382 -2.59 -10.87 -25.67
CA ASN A 382 -3.19 -9.67 -26.24
C ASN A 382 -2.17 -8.54 -26.35
N LEU A 383 -1.35 -8.32 -25.31
CA LEU A 383 -0.23 -7.37 -25.31
C LEU A 383 0.75 -7.68 -26.45
N LYS A 384 1.18 -8.93 -26.60
CA LYS A 384 2.07 -9.36 -27.69
C LYS A 384 1.49 -8.98 -29.06
N ARG A 385 0.21 -9.30 -29.34
CA ARG A 385 -0.44 -9.00 -30.62
C ARG A 385 -0.52 -7.49 -30.87
N ALA A 386 -0.86 -6.71 -29.86
CA ALA A 386 -0.98 -5.26 -29.98
C ALA A 386 0.38 -4.61 -30.25
N LEU A 387 1.41 -4.94 -29.46
CA LEU A 387 2.76 -4.38 -29.60
C LEU A 387 3.41 -4.79 -30.91
N THR A 388 3.23 -6.05 -31.39
CA THR A 388 3.76 -6.48 -32.71
C THR A 388 3.05 -5.78 -33.89
N LYS A 389 1.80 -5.38 -33.73
CA LYS A 389 1.04 -4.72 -34.81
C LYS A 389 1.39 -3.24 -34.93
N LEU A 390 1.82 -2.62 -33.85
CA LEU A 390 2.05 -1.17 -33.74
C LEU A 390 3.54 -0.79 -33.92
N GLY A 391 4.47 -1.71 -33.66
CA GLY A 391 5.93 -1.58 -33.94
C GLY A 391 6.30 -2.31 -35.19
#